data_ffaa71d4f6e3118f2f0829f2f1179ca5
#
_entry.id   ffaa71d4f6e3118f2f0829f2f1179ca5
#
_cell.length_a   1.000
_cell.length_b   1.000
_cell.length_c   1.000
_cell.angle_alpha   90.00
_cell.angle_beta   90.00
_cell.angle_gamma   90.00
#
_symmetry.space_group_name_H-M   'P 1'
#
loop_
_entity.id
_entity.type
_entity.pdbx_description
1 polymer ?
#
loop_
_entity_poly.entity_id
_entity_poly.type
_entity_poly.pdbx_seq_one_letter_code
_entity_poly.pdbx_strand_id
1 'polypeptide(L)'
;MTSETSETVRSYDRDAAAYVARTATVPDSVRAALERLADRLGPGARVLEIGSGGGRDALLAEQLGLAVRRTDVTPAFVALLREQGHGCDLLDPLVDDLSSPDGPYDAVWANASLLHVARDDLPTVLDRLAAVTRPGGLLCMSLKEGDGDGWSTHGTISGPRHFTYWRAPDAEAVVRAAGWGDVVVRRGLGGDGGETWLELSAVRDGVSP
;
A
#
# COMPACT_ATOMS: atom_id res chain seq x y z
N MET A 1 10.16 11.06 -8.02
CA MET A 1 10.14 9.65 -8.55
C MET A 1 11.49 9.32 -9.14
N THR A 2 12.14 8.21 -8.75
CA THR A 2 13.40 7.75 -9.34
C THR A 2 13.18 7.23 -10.78
N SER A 3 14.27 6.96 -11.54
CA SER A 3 14.19 6.35 -12.87
C SER A 3 13.55 4.96 -12.83
N GLU A 4 13.87 4.18 -11.79
CA GLU A 4 13.36 2.82 -11.54
C GLU A 4 11.86 2.82 -11.25
N THR A 5 11.40 3.74 -10.39
CA THR A 5 9.97 3.93 -10.11
C THR A 5 9.21 4.32 -11.37
N SER A 6 9.76 5.25 -12.17
CA SER A 6 9.15 5.69 -13.42
C SER A 6 9.02 4.56 -14.45
N GLU A 7 10.01 3.66 -14.56
CA GLU A 7 9.94 2.50 -15.47
C GLU A 7 8.93 1.47 -14.96
N THR A 8 8.88 1.23 -13.65
CA THR A 8 7.89 0.35 -13.02
C THR A 8 6.47 0.85 -13.28
N VAL A 9 6.22 2.15 -13.12
CA VAL A 9 4.91 2.78 -13.43
C VAL A 9 4.56 2.59 -14.92
N ARG A 10 5.50 2.83 -15.85
CA ARG A 10 5.26 2.59 -17.28
C ARG A 10 4.90 1.14 -17.59
N SER A 11 5.51 0.19 -16.90
CA SER A 11 5.19 -1.23 -17.06
C SER A 11 3.78 -1.56 -16.61
N TYR A 12 3.34 -1.04 -15.46
CA TYR A 12 1.96 -1.18 -15.00
C TYR A 12 0.97 -0.44 -15.89
N ASP A 13 1.29 0.77 -16.32
CA ASP A 13 0.43 1.59 -17.16
C ASP A 13 0.10 0.89 -18.48
N ARG A 14 1.10 0.28 -19.13
CA ARG A 14 0.92 -0.49 -20.35
C ARG A 14 0.06 -1.74 -20.15
N ASP A 15 0.24 -2.45 -19.05
CA ASP A 15 -0.35 -3.78 -18.82
C ASP A 15 -1.54 -3.72 -17.84
N ALA A 16 -2.07 -2.53 -17.51
CA ALA A 16 -3.04 -2.30 -16.44
C ALA A 16 -4.28 -3.19 -16.54
N ALA A 17 -4.93 -3.26 -17.70
CA ALA A 17 -6.13 -4.08 -17.89
C ALA A 17 -5.86 -5.58 -17.67
N ALA A 18 -4.72 -6.09 -18.17
CA ALA A 18 -4.33 -7.47 -17.98
C ALA A 18 -4.00 -7.76 -16.50
N TYR A 19 -3.37 -6.82 -15.80
CA TYR A 19 -3.10 -6.91 -14.37
C TYR A 19 -4.40 -7.00 -13.57
N VAL A 20 -5.34 -6.08 -13.80
CA VAL A 20 -6.64 -6.06 -13.12
C VAL A 20 -7.39 -7.38 -13.30
N ALA A 21 -7.46 -7.91 -14.54
CA ALA A 21 -8.12 -9.18 -14.82
C ALA A 21 -7.49 -10.36 -14.06
N ARG A 22 -6.16 -10.40 -13.94
CA ARG A 22 -5.43 -11.50 -13.28
C ARG A 22 -5.44 -11.38 -11.74
N THR A 23 -5.64 -10.19 -11.20
CA THR A 23 -5.60 -9.92 -9.76
C THR A 23 -6.98 -9.58 -9.17
N ALA A 24 -8.06 -9.87 -9.87
CA ALA A 24 -9.42 -9.52 -9.45
C ALA A 24 -9.86 -10.17 -8.12
N THR A 25 -9.32 -11.36 -7.82
CA THR A 25 -9.65 -12.08 -6.58
C THR A 25 -8.83 -11.55 -5.40
N VAL A 26 -9.49 -11.21 -4.30
CA VAL A 26 -8.82 -10.85 -3.04
C VAL A 26 -8.28 -12.13 -2.39
N PRO A 27 -6.95 -12.23 -2.13
CA PRO A 27 -6.38 -13.36 -1.40
C PRO A 27 -6.94 -13.47 0.03
N ASP A 28 -7.03 -14.69 0.57
CA ASP A 28 -7.59 -14.93 1.91
C ASP A 28 -6.82 -14.18 3.02
N SER A 29 -5.49 -14.07 2.90
CA SER A 29 -4.67 -13.31 3.86
C SER A 29 -5.02 -11.82 3.86
N VAL A 30 -5.23 -11.24 2.67
CA VAL A 30 -5.63 -9.84 2.49
C VAL A 30 -7.04 -9.61 3.03
N ARG A 31 -7.98 -10.52 2.71
CA ARG A 31 -9.34 -10.50 3.26
C ARG A 31 -9.32 -10.49 4.77
N ALA A 32 -8.64 -11.45 5.38
CA ALA A 32 -8.54 -11.54 6.84
C ALA A 32 -7.86 -10.30 7.48
N ALA A 33 -6.93 -9.65 6.78
CA ALA A 33 -6.31 -8.41 7.25
C ALA A 33 -7.28 -7.23 7.19
N LEU A 34 -8.07 -7.09 6.13
CA LEU A 34 -9.10 -6.05 6.01
C LEU A 34 -10.25 -6.25 6.99
N GLU A 35 -10.68 -7.49 7.23
CA GLU A 35 -11.69 -7.81 8.26
C GLU A 35 -11.21 -7.38 9.66
N ARG A 36 -9.97 -7.73 10.03
CA ARG A 36 -9.39 -7.27 11.31
C ARG A 36 -9.26 -5.74 11.39
N LEU A 37 -8.93 -5.09 10.28
CA LEU A 37 -8.85 -3.63 10.21
C LEU A 37 -10.24 -3.01 10.45
N ALA A 38 -11.27 -3.50 9.75
CA ALA A 38 -12.64 -3.03 9.88
C ALA A 38 -13.21 -3.26 11.29
N ASP A 39 -12.98 -4.45 11.86
CA ASP A 39 -13.40 -4.77 13.24
C ASP A 39 -12.76 -3.83 14.27
N ARG A 40 -11.50 -3.47 14.07
CA ARG A 40 -10.77 -2.58 14.99
C ARG A 40 -11.20 -1.12 14.89
N LEU A 41 -11.51 -0.66 13.68
CA LEU A 41 -11.82 0.75 13.43
C LEU A 41 -13.31 1.07 13.58
N GLY A 42 -14.18 0.13 13.22
CA GLY A 42 -15.62 0.32 13.14
C GLY A 42 -16.09 0.97 11.82
N PRO A 43 -17.42 0.99 11.59
CA PRO A 43 -18.00 1.48 10.36
C PRO A 43 -17.80 3.00 10.18
N GLY A 44 -17.60 3.41 8.92
CA GLY A 44 -17.38 4.81 8.54
C GLY A 44 -15.94 5.29 8.77
N ALA A 45 -15.05 4.47 9.34
CA ALA A 45 -13.65 4.83 9.51
C ALA A 45 -12.97 5.09 8.16
N ARG A 46 -12.14 6.13 8.12
CA ARG A 46 -11.52 6.65 6.91
C ARG A 46 -10.16 6.03 6.67
N VAL A 47 -10.00 5.41 5.51
CA VAL A 47 -8.78 4.72 5.11
C VAL A 47 -8.18 5.39 3.87
N LEU A 48 -6.89 5.73 3.94
CA LEU A 48 -6.10 6.11 2.76
C LEU A 48 -5.47 4.85 2.17
N GLU A 49 -5.86 4.51 0.94
CA GLU A 49 -5.23 3.41 0.20
C GLU A 49 -4.14 3.94 -0.72
N ILE A 50 -2.93 3.38 -0.61
CA ILE A 50 -1.77 3.69 -1.44
C ILE A 50 -1.55 2.55 -2.43
N GLY A 51 -1.69 2.82 -3.73
CA GLY A 51 -1.53 1.82 -4.78
C GLY A 51 -2.77 0.93 -4.93
N SER A 52 -3.90 1.53 -5.27
CA SER A 52 -5.20 0.84 -5.40
C SER A 52 -5.21 -0.20 -6.53
N GLY A 53 -4.38 -0.05 -7.57
CA GLY A 53 -4.36 -0.94 -8.71
C GLY A 53 -5.75 -1.10 -9.34
N GLY A 54 -6.28 -2.34 -9.36
CA GLY A 54 -7.64 -2.63 -9.82
C GLY A 54 -8.75 -2.36 -8.80
N GLY A 55 -8.44 -1.83 -7.62
CA GLY A 55 -9.42 -1.42 -6.60
C GLY A 55 -10.06 -2.55 -5.78
N ARG A 56 -9.60 -3.79 -5.93
CA ARG A 56 -10.21 -4.96 -5.27
C ARG A 56 -10.19 -4.88 -3.74
N ASP A 57 -9.07 -4.36 -3.17
CA ASP A 57 -8.90 -4.25 -1.73
C ASP A 57 -9.82 -3.14 -1.17
N ALA A 58 -9.87 -1.98 -1.84
CA ALA A 58 -10.78 -0.89 -1.50
C ALA A 58 -12.25 -1.29 -1.57
N LEU A 59 -12.64 -2.03 -2.62
CA LEU A 59 -14.02 -2.52 -2.75
C LEU A 59 -14.41 -3.45 -1.59
N LEU A 60 -13.51 -4.34 -1.18
CA LEU A 60 -13.75 -5.17 -0.01
C LEU A 60 -13.80 -4.34 1.27
N ALA A 61 -12.89 -3.39 1.46
CA ALA A 61 -12.90 -2.51 2.63
C ALA A 61 -14.20 -1.71 2.75
N GLU A 62 -14.75 -1.22 1.63
CA GLU A 62 -16.05 -0.54 1.61
C GLU A 62 -17.22 -1.48 1.91
N GLN A 63 -17.18 -2.72 1.41
CA GLN A 63 -18.17 -3.75 1.78
C GLN A 63 -18.15 -4.07 3.28
N LEU A 64 -16.98 -3.94 3.92
CA LEU A 64 -16.80 -4.07 5.37
C LEU A 64 -17.16 -2.78 6.14
N GLY A 65 -17.67 -1.75 5.46
CA GLY A 65 -18.16 -0.52 6.07
C GLY A 65 -17.13 0.59 6.25
N LEU A 66 -15.93 0.48 5.68
CA LEU A 66 -14.91 1.53 5.72
C LEU A 66 -15.13 2.57 4.62
N ALA A 67 -14.67 3.79 4.84
CA ALA A 67 -14.65 4.87 3.83
C ALA A 67 -13.25 4.99 3.23
N VAL A 68 -13.08 4.57 1.96
CA VAL A 68 -11.76 4.47 1.35
C VAL A 68 -11.50 5.59 0.36
N ARG A 69 -10.40 6.34 0.56
CA ARG A 69 -9.80 7.19 -0.47
C ARG A 69 -8.79 6.36 -1.25
N ARG A 70 -9.11 6.07 -2.51
CA ARG A 70 -8.21 5.34 -3.42
C ARG A 70 -7.19 6.28 -4.02
N THR A 71 -5.94 5.83 -4.06
CA THR A 71 -4.85 6.54 -4.76
C THR A 71 -3.97 5.56 -5.53
N ASP A 72 -3.48 5.98 -6.69
CA ASP A 72 -2.47 5.23 -7.43
C ASP A 72 -1.55 6.18 -8.19
N VAL A 73 -0.30 5.78 -8.36
CA VAL A 73 0.69 6.54 -9.14
C VAL A 73 0.61 6.22 -10.64
N THR A 74 -0.15 5.18 -11.02
CA THR A 74 -0.28 4.67 -12.38
C THR A 74 -1.52 5.25 -13.05
N PRO A 75 -1.38 6.12 -14.10
CA PRO A 75 -2.54 6.76 -14.75
C PRO A 75 -3.59 5.79 -15.27
N ALA A 76 -3.17 4.65 -15.83
CA ALA A 76 -4.11 3.67 -16.38
C ALA A 76 -4.98 3.00 -15.31
N PHE A 77 -4.47 2.72 -14.11
CA PHE A 77 -5.30 2.23 -13.00
C PHE A 77 -6.32 3.26 -12.56
N VAL A 78 -5.89 4.52 -12.42
CA VAL A 78 -6.81 5.63 -12.08
C VAL A 78 -7.92 5.77 -13.12
N ALA A 79 -7.59 5.70 -14.42
CA ALA A 79 -8.56 5.77 -15.50
C ALA A 79 -9.56 4.60 -15.45
N LEU A 80 -9.07 3.36 -15.30
CA LEU A 80 -9.92 2.16 -15.20
C LEU A 80 -10.90 2.22 -14.02
N LEU A 81 -10.44 2.68 -12.85
CA LEU A 81 -11.29 2.81 -11.68
C LEU A 81 -12.37 3.88 -11.89
N ARG A 82 -12.01 5.03 -12.49
CA ARG A 82 -12.98 6.10 -12.80
C ARG A 82 -14.00 5.66 -13.85
N GLU A 83 -13.61 4.91 -14.86
CA GLU A 83 -14.52 4.31 -15.85
C GLU A 83 -15.52 3.35 -15.21
N GLN A 84 -15.13 2.66 -14.13
CA GLN A 84 -16.00 1.80 -13.34
C GLN A 84 -16.87 2.57 -12.32
N GLY A 85 -16.77 3.90 -12.27
CA GLY A 85 -17.54 4.76 -11.37
C GLY A 85 -16.91 4.93 -9.98
N HIS A 86 -15.68 4.50 -9.78
CA HIS A 86 -14.95 4.66 -8.51
C HIS A 86 -14.04 5.89 -8.55
N GLY A 87 -14.11 6.74 -7.51
CA GLY A 87 -13.13 7.80 -7.31
C GLY A 87 -11.74 7.21 -7.05
N CYS A 88 -10.73 7.73 -7.75
CA CYS A 88 -9.32 7.42 -7.49
C CYS A 88 -8.47 8.64 -7.85
N ASP A 89 -7.53 9.02 -6.99
CA ASP A 89 -6.62 10.12 -7.22
C ASP A 89 -5.31 9.61 -7.84
N LEU A 90 -4.83 10.32 -8.87
CA LEU A 90 -3.47 10.11 -9.36
C LEU A 90 -2.53 10.79 -8.36
N LEU A 91 -1.75 10.00 -7.61
CA LEU A 91 -1.01 10.50 -6.46
C LEU A 91 0.26 9.70 -6.23
N ASP A 92 1.40 10.41 -6.12
CA ASP A 92 2.68 9.87 -5.67
C ASP A 92 2.85 10.19 -4.17
N PRO A 93 2.86 9.19 -3.27
CA PRO A 93 2.95 9.42 -1.81
C PRO A 93 4.25 10.10 -1.38
N LEU A 94 5.28 10.12 -2.24
CA LEU A 94 6.56 10.78 -1.95
C LEU A 94 6.46 12.31 -2.08
N VAL A 95 5.64 12.85 -2.99
CA VAL A 95 5.69 14.27 -3.35
C VAL A 95 4.34 14.99 -3.29
N ASP A 96 3.22 14.30 -3.56
CA ASP A 96 1.90 14.92 -3.64
C ASP A 96 1.24 15.12 -2.28
N ASP A 97 0.21 15.95 -2.20
CA ASP A 97 -0.54 16.20 -0.96
C ASP A 97 -1.44 15.00 -0.60
N LEU A 98 -1.12 14.37 0.54
CA LEU A 98 -1.88 13.25 1.09
C LEU A 98 -3.07 13.69 1.95
N SER A 99 -3.17 14.96 2.29
CA SER A 99 -4.21 15.47 3.21
C SER A 99 -5.61 15.28 2.64
N SER A 100 -6.59 15.30 3.54
CA SER A 100 -8.00 15.28 3.16
C SER A 100 -8.72 16.46 3.80
N PRO A 101 -9.65 17.11 3.09
CA PRO A 101 -10.46 18.19 3.65
C PRO A 101 -11.32 17.73 4.84
N ASP A 102 -11.60 16.43 4.94
CA ASP A 102 -12.40 15.87 6.03
C ASP A 102 -11.59 15.54 7.28
N GLY A 103 -10.29 15.91 7.30
CA GLY A 103 -9.37 15.67 8.42
C GLY A 103 -8.50 14.41 8.26
N PRO A 104 -7.78 14.01 9.34
CA PRO A 104 -6.83 12.91 9.27
C PRO A 104 -7.53 11.55 9.07
N TYR A 105 -6.78 10.58 8.53
CA TYR A 105 -7.25 9.22 8.34
C TYR A 105 -7.19 8.41 9.63
N ASP A 106 -8.09 7.41 9.75
CA ASP A 106 -8.07 6.41 10.81
C ASP A 106 -7.05 5.31 10.51
N ALA A 107 -6.80 5.04 9.23
CA ALA A 107 -5.77 4.10 8.82
C ALA A 107 -5.21 4.40 7.43
N VAL A 108 -4.02 3.82 7.18
CA VAL A 108 -3.39 3.68 5.86
C VAL A 108 -3.36 2.20 5.49
N TRP A 109 -3.76 1.91 4.25
CA TRP A 109 -3.64 0.60 3.63
C TRP A 109 -2.71 0.69 2.42
N ALA A 110 -1.59 -0.04 2.44
CA ALA A 110 -0.55 -0.02 1.41
C ALA A 110 -0.11 -1.44 1.05
N ASN A 111 -1.07 -2.25 0.57
CA ASN A 111 -0.81 -3.65 0.24
C ASN A 111 -0.14 -3.78 -1.12
N ALA A 112 1.04 -4.40 -1.16
CA ALA A 112 1.82 -4.67 -2.37
C ALA A 112 2.10 -3.43 -3.25
N SER A 113 2.27 -2.25 -2.63
CA SER A 113 2.53 -0.98 -3.32
C SER A 113 3.88 -0.37 -2.96
N LEU A 114 4.18 -0.18 -1.67
CA LEU A 114 5.42 0.48 -1.22
C LEU A 114 6.70 -0.33 -1.49
N LEU A 115 6.59 -1.57 -1.89
CA LEU A 115 7.70 -2.42 -2.33
C LEU A 115 8.39 -1.94 -3.63
N HIS A 116 7.81 -0.94 -4.32
CA HIS A 116 8.39 -0.28 -5.48
C HIS A 116 9.05 1.07 -5.15
N VAL A 117 8.94 1.50 -3.90
CA VAL A 117 9.61 2.71 -3.41
C VAL A 117 11.08 2.40 -3.14
N ALA A 118 11.97 3.30 -3.55
CA ALA A 118 13.40 3.15 -3.27
C ALA A 118 13.66 3.10 -1.75
N ARG A 119 14.69 2.36 -1.34
CA ARG A 119 15.00 2.18 0.08
C ARG A 119 15.15 3.49 0.83
N ASP A 120 15.84 4.46 0.21
CA ASP A 120 16.12 5.76 0.81
C ASP A 120 14.89 6.68 0.85
N ASP A 121 13.87 6.42 0.02
CA ASP A 121 12.63 7.22 -0.06
C ASP A 121 11.56 6.68 0.89
N LEU A 122 11.59 5.40 1.27
CA LEU A 122 10.55 4.79 2.13
C LEU A 122 10.39 5.49 3.49
N PRO A 123 11.46 5.92 4.20
CA PRO A 123 11.31 6.70 5.43
C PRO A 123 10.47 7.96 5.23
N THR A 124 10.73 8.73 4.17
CA THR A 124 9.99 9.95 3.83
C THR A 124 8.51 9.66 3.56
N VAL A 125 8.21 8.58 2.81
CA VAL A 125 6.83 8.17 2.56
C VAL A 125 6.12 7.82 3.87
N LEU A 126 6.75 7.04 4.74
CA LEU A 126 6.18 6.64 6.03
C LEU A 126 5.93 7.83 6.97
N ASP A 127 6.85 8.80 7.02
CA ASP A 127 6.67 10.05 7.77
C ASP A 127 5.47 10.86 7.27
N ARG A 128 5.32 10.96 5.95
CA ARG A 128 4.20 11.67 5.31
C ARG A 128 2.86 10.97 5.56
N LEU A 129 2.83 9.65 5.52
CA LEU A 129 1.65 8.85 5.87
C LEU A 129 1.29 9.03 7.36
N ALA A 130 2.30 9.07 8.24
CA ALA A 130 2.09 9.35 9.65
C ALA A 130 1.50 10.75 9.89
N ALA A 131 1.97 11.76 9.15
CA ALA A 131 1.50 13.15 9.29
C ALA A 131 0.01 13.31 8.97
N VAL A 132 -0.55 12.51 8.06
CA VAL A 132 -1.98 12.56 7.67
C VAL A 132 -2.87 11.55 8.40
N THR A 133 -2.28 10.73 9.26
CA THR A 133 -2.99 9.74 10.08
C THR A 133 -3.18 10.29 11.50
N ARG A 134 -4.37 10.11 12.09
CA ARG A 134 -4.59 10.55 13.48
C ARG A 134 -3.72 9.77 14.49
N PRO A 135 -3.38 10.34 15.63
CA PRO A 135 -2.78 9.59 16.73
C PRO A 135 -3.62 8.34 17.08
N GLY A 136 -2.96 7.20 17.26
CA GLY A 136 -3.63 5.91 17.46
C GLY A 136 -4.26 5.31 16.18
N GLY A 137 -4.14 5.97 15.03
CA GLY A 137 -4.52 5.41 13.73
C GLY A 137 -3.56 4.29 13.29
N LEU A 138 -3.93 3.54 12.26
CA LEU A 138 -3.26 2.30 11.89
C LEU A 138 -2.51 2.42 10.57
N LEU A 139 -1.37 1.73 10.48
CA LEU A 139 -0.71 1.40 9.22
C LEU A 139 -0.83 -0.09 8.97
N CYS A 140 -1.27 -0.47 7.79
CA CYS A 140 -1.22 -1.84 7.28
C CYS A 140 -0.53 -1.82 5.92
N MET A 141 0.60 -2.49 5.80
CA MET A 141 1.34 -2.56 4.53
C MET A 141 1.99 -3.91 4.32
N SER A 142 2.37 -4.21 3.09
CA SER A 142 3.16 -5.40 2.78
C SER A 142 4.37 -5.09 1.91
N LEU A 143 5.47 -5.80 2.18
CA LEU A 143 6.75 -5.71 1.48
C LEU A 143 7.21 -7.13 1.09
N LYS A 144 8.13 -7.23 0.14
CA LYS A 144 8.81 -8.50 -0.16
C LYS A 144 10.00 -8.70 0.76
N GLU A 145 10.15 -9.92 1.33
CA GLU A 145 11.30 -10.27 2.14
C GLU A 145 12.50 -10.62 1.27
N GLY A 146 13.65 -10.01 1.56
CA GLY A 146 14.90 -10.27 0.86
C GLY A 146 15.95 -9.21 1.13
N ASP A 147 17.05 -9.26 0.35
CA ASP A 147 18.16 -8.33 0.43
C ASP A 147 18.23 -7.44 -0.82
N GLY A 148 18.63 -6.18 -0.64
CA GLY A 148 18.88 -5.24 -1.72
C GLY A 148 17.61 -4.84 -2.48
N ASP A 149 17.77 -4.68 -3.78
CA ASP A 149 16.74 -4.32 -4.73
C ASP A 149 17.04 -4.94 -6.11
N GLY A 150 16.08 -4.92 -7.02
CA GLY A 150 16.32 -5.46 -8.34
C GLY A 150 15.10 -5.49 -9.26
N TRP A 151 15.39 -5.72 -10.53
CA TRP A 151 14.39 -5.85 -11.58
C TRP A 151 13.85 -7.27 -11.69
N SER A 152 12.55 -7.37 -11.92
CA SER A 152 11.88 -8.63 -12.21
C SER A 152 10.89 -8.47 -13.37
N THR A 153 10.87 -9.47 -14.25
CA THR A 153 9.87 -9.62 -15.32
C THR A 153 8.91 -10.77 -15.04
N HIS A 154 9.02 -11.41 -13.86
CA HIS A 154 8.13 -12.51 -13.47
C HIS A 154 6.81 -11.97 -12.90
N GLY A 155 5.71 -12.69 -13.12
CA GLY A 155 4.42 -12.43 -12.51
C GLY A 155 3.35 -11.96 -13.50
N THR A 156 2.45 -11.09 -13.04
CA THR A 156 1.19 -10.78 -13.72
C THR A 156 1.31 -9.82 -14.90
N ILE A 157 2.41 -9.10 -15.04
CA ILE A 157 2.65 -8.19 -16.18
C ILE A 157 3.94 -8.54 -16.91
N SER A 158 4.02 -8.18 -18.19
CA SER A 158 5.15 -8.52 -19.06
C SER A 158 6.34 -7.58 -18.92
N GLY A 159 6.12 -6.35 -18.41
CA GLY A 159 7.16 -5.35 -18.27
C GLY A 159 8.04 -5.53 -17.03
N PRO A 160 9.25 -4.95 -17.05
CA PRO A 160 10.12 -4.96 -15.89
C PRO A 160 9.55 -4.12 -14.75
N ARG A 161 9.65 -4.61 -13.54
CA ARG A 161 9.31 -3.89 -12.30
C ARG A 161 10.49 -3.93 -11.36
N HIS A 162 10.83 -2.81 -10.79
CA HIS A 162 11.84 -2.73 -9.76
C HIS A 162 11.23 -3.00 -8.39
N PHE A 163 11.88 -3.82 -7.58
CA PHE A 163 11.46 -4.18 -6.23
C PHE A 163 12.55 -3.84 -5.25
N THR A 164 12.18 -3.26 -4.13
CA THR A 164 13.01 -3.08 -2.94
C THR A 164 12.64 -4.16 -1.94
N TYR A 165 13.61 -5.00 -1.60
CA TYR A 165 13.43 -6.09 -0.65
C TYR A 165 13.85 -5.65 0.75
N TRP A 166 13.19 -6.18 1.77
CA TRP A 166 13.43 -5.80 3.16
C TRP A 166 13.60 -7.04 4.03
N ARG A 167 14.52 -6.99 4.98
CA ARG A 167 14.51 -7.94 6.10
C ARG A 167 13.56 -7.46 7.17
N ALA A 168 12.90 -8.38 7.88
CA ALA A 168 11.90 -8.03 8.89
C ALA A 168 12.41 -7.04 9.95
N PRO A 169 13.63 -7.19 10.51
CA PRO A 169 14.14 -6.21 11.48
C PRO A 169 14.34 -4.81 10.89
N ASP A 170 14.79 -4.71 9.62
CA ASP A 170 15.03 -3.42 8.96
C ASP A 170 13.70 -2.73 8.61
N ALA A 171 12.71 -3.51 8.15
CA ALA A 171 11.37 -3.01 7.89
C ALA A 171 10.69 -2.51 9.18
N GLU A 172 10.85 -3.24 10.30
CA GLU A 172 10.36 -2.79 11.61
C GLU A 172 11.05 -1.50 12.05
N ALA A 173 12.38 -1.41 11.90
CA ALA A 173 13.17 -0.26 12.33
C ALA A 173 12.77 1.02 11.55
N VAL A 174 12.60 0.94 10.23
CA VAL A 174 12.22 2.11 9.40
C VAL A 174 10.80 2.57 9.72
N VAL A 175 9.86 1.67 9.98
CA VAL A 175 8.49 2.00 10.36
C VAL A 175 8.47 2.70 11.73
N ARG A 176 9.21 2.19 12.72
CA ARG A 176 9.34 2.82 14.04
C ARG A 176 9.96 4.21 13.96
N ALA A 177 11.02 4.37 13.17
CA ALA A 177 11.70 5.65 13.01
C ALA A 177 10.78 6.75 12.43
N ALA A 178 9.77 6.36 11.64
CA ALA A 178 8.77 7.25 11.07
C ALA A 178 7.55 7.53 11.99
N GLY A 179 7.67 7.27 13.29
CA GLY A 179 6.62 7.60 14.28
C GLY A 179 5.44 6.61 14.31
N TRP A 180 5.71 5.34 13.99
CA TRP A 180 4.75 4.26 14.11
C TRP A 180 5.19 3.29 15.21
N GLY A 181 4.42 3.17 16.29
CA GLY A 181 4.63 2.23 17.40
C GLY A 181 3.90 0.89 17.20
N ASP A 182 3.98 0.03 18.20
CA ASP A 182 3.31 -1.28 18.22
C ASP A 182 3.47 -2.07 16.90
N VAL A 183 4.67 -1.99 16.31
CA VAL A 183 4.95 -2.62 15.01
C VAL A 183 4.94 -4.13 15.16
N VAL A 184 4.10 -4.79 14.37
CA VAL A 184 4.03 -6.24 14.24
C VAL A 184 4.37 -6.63 12.80
N VAL A 185 5.35 -7.50 12.64
CA VAL A 185 5.75 -8.04 11.33
C VAL A 185 5.44 -9.53 11.30
N ARG A 186 4.64 -9.95 10.32
CA ARG A 186 4.32 -11.36 10.06
C ARG A 186 4.89 -11.77 8.71
N ARG A 187 5.34 -13.02 8.62
CA ARG A 187 5.74 -13.61 7.35
C ARG A 187 4.61 -14.40 6.74
N GLY A 188 4.33 -14.14 5.46
CA GLY A 188 3.41 -14.89 4.64
C GLY A 188 4.09 -15.43 3.39
N LEU A 189 3.51 -16.42 2.74
CA LEU A 189 3.94 -16.89 1.43
C LEU A 189 3.13 -16.21 0.34
N GLY A 190 3.78 -15.82 -0.74
CA GLY A 190 3.11 -15.37 -1.95
C GLY A 190 2.26 -16.47 -2.58
N GLY A 191 1.26 -16.10 -3.38
CA GLY A 191 0.28 -17.04 -3.95
C GLY A 191 0.87 -18.13 -4.84
N ASP A 192 2.08 -17.97 -5.35
CA ASP A 192 2.85 -18.94 -6.13
C ASP A 192 3.85 -19.78 -5.29
N GLY A 193 3.87 -19.55 -3.97
CA GLY A 193 4.69 -20.29 -3.00
C GLY A 193 6.20 -20.01 -3.05
N GLY A 194 6.66 -19.11 -3.92
CA GLY A 194 8.10 -18.86 -4.14
C GLY A 194 8.65 -17.62 -3.43
N GLU A 195 7.82 -16.68 -3.06
CA GLU A 195 8.25 -15.41 -2.45
C GLU A 195 7.72 -15.29 -1.02
N THR A 196 8.60 -14.87 -0.10
CA THR A 196 8.19 -14.51 1.27
C THR A 196 7.80 -13.05 1.32
N TRP A 197 6.66 -12.79 1.93
CA TRP A 197 6.13 -11.46 2.16
C TRP A 197 6.21 -11.08 3.63
N LEU A 198 6.46 -9.81 3.89
CA LEU A 198 6.34 -9.19 5.19
C LEU A 198 5.01 -8.43 5.23
N GLU A 199 4.10 -8.87 6.09
CA GLU A 199 2.87 -8.17 6.41
C GLU A 199 3.13 -7.35 7.68
N LEU A 200 3.06 -6.03 7.58
CA LEU A 200 3.32 -5.11 8.67
C LEU A 200 2.04 -4.43 9.13
N SER A 201 1.85 -4.36 10.42
CA SER A 201 0.85 -3.51 11.04
C SER A 201 1.49 -2.68 12.14
N ALA A 202 1.08 -1.42 12.27
CA ALA A 202 1.61 -0.50 13.27
C ALA A 202 0.54 0.51 13.70
N VAL A 203 0.80 1.20 14.80
CA VAL A 203 -0.07 2.24 15.36
C VAL A 203 0.66 3.57 15.28
N ARG A 204 -0.01 4.62 14.80
CA ARG A 204 0.54 5.97 14.81
C ARG A 204 0.78 6.44 16.24
N ASP A 205 2.02 6.77 16.57
CA ASP A 205 2.36 7.27 17.91
C ASP A 205 1.59 8.55 18.23
N GLY A 206 1.13 8.67 19.46
CA GLY A 206 0.65 9.94 19.97
C GLY A 206 1.81 10.93 20.01
N VAL A 207 1.59 12.18 19.62
CA VAL A 207 2.54 13.24 19.93
C VAL A 207 2.57 13.30 21.46
N SER A 208 3.68 12.85 22.08
CA SER A 208 3.89 13.15 23.51
C SER A 208 3.91 14.67 23.66
N PRO A 209 3.10 15.23 24.56
CA PRO A 209 3.07 16.66 24.80
C PRO A 209 4.42 17.19 25.29
#